data_2be134c3506f7093a0772e7d00a3bb3f
#
_entry.id   2be134c3506f7093a0772e7d00a3bb3f
#
_cell.length_a   1.000
_cell.length_b   1.000
_cell.length_c   1.000
_cell.angle_alpha   90.00
_cell.angle_beta   90.00
_cell.angle_gamma   90.00
#
_symmetry.space_group_name_H-M   'P 1'
#
loop_
_entity.id
_entity.type
_entity.pdbx_description
1 polymer ?
#
loop_
_entity_poly.entity_id
_entity_poly.type
_entity_poly.pdbx_seq_one_letter_code
_entity_poly.pdbx_strand_id
1 'polypeptide(L)'
;VFDQFEFGKVPVIAVLHGAVVGGGLELAAACHVRVAEKSTYYALPEGVRGIYVGGGGSVRIPRLIGASRMMDMMLTGRTYGAEDGLSMGLSHYLVENGAGLDKGIELAKRCAANTPMTNYAVMHALPRIADIDRPGGYMMEALMAAISSGSEEAQARLKDFLEKRAHKALHKS
;
A
#
# COMPACT_ATOMS: atom_id res chain seq x y z
N VAL A 1 7.52 15.05 -4.33
CA VAL A 1 6.43 15.58 -3.48
C VAL A 1 5.68 14.43 -2.79
N PHE A 2 5.35 13.34 -3.47
CA PHE A 2 4.60 12.23 -2.86
C PHE A 2 5.46 11.28 -2.03
N ASP A 3 6.78 11.38 -2.08
CA ASP A 3 7.71 10.56 -1.30
C ASP A 3 7.50 10.68 0.21
N GLN A 4 6.97 11.82 0.68
CA GLN A 4 6.62 12.00 2.10
C GLN A 4 5.51 11.07 2.58
N PHE A 5 4.62 10.61 1.68
CA PHE A 5 3.59 9.62 1.99
C PHE A 5 4.18 8.21 2.02
N GLU A 6 5.08 7.89 1.08
CA GLU A 6 5.71 6.56 0.99
C GLU A 6 6.79 6.35 2.06
N PHE A 7 7.63 7.39 2.29
CA PHE A 7 8.78 7.30 3.21
C PHE A 7 8.56 8.09 4.51
N GLY A 8 7.31 8.33 4.88
CA GLY A 8 6.95 8.99 6.12
C GLY A 8 7.18 8.12 7.36
N LYS A 9 6.81 8.64 8.53
CA LYS A 9 7.00 7.97 9.81
C LYS A 9 5.87 7.03 10.21
N VAL A 10 4.71 7.17 9.56
CA VAL A 10 3.48 6.43 9.89
C VAL A 10 2.82 5.88 8.63
N PRO A 11 2.14 4.73 8.71
CA PRO A 11 1.36 4.22 7.59
C PRO A 11 0.29 5.22 7.13
N VAL A 12 0.15 5.39 5.82
CA VAL A 12 -0.85 6.24 5.19
C VAL A 12 -1.87 5.35 4.49
N ILE A 13 -3.16 5.59 4.76
CA ILE A 13 -4.27 4.88 4.14
C ILE A 13 -4.99 5.84 3.21
N ALA A 14 -5.03 5.53 1.93
CA ALA A 14 -5.78 6.30 0.95
C ALA A 14 -7.21 5.76 0.85
N VAL A 15 -8.19 6.66 0.93
CA VAL A 15 -9.58 6.38 0.61
C VAL A 15 -9.89 6.98 -0.75
N LEU A 16 -10.28 6.13 -1.68
CA LEU A 16 -10.45 6.46 -3.10
C LEU A 16 -11.94 6.44 -3.45
N HIS A 17 -12.41 7.48 -4.13
CA HIS A 17 -13.77 7.55 -4.65
C HIS A 17 -13.80 8.39 -5.93
N GLY A 18 -14.74 8.11 -6.84
CA GLY A 18 -14.84 8.81 -8.10
C GLY A 18 -13.54 8.74 -8.92
N ALA A 19 -13.09 9.86 -9.45
CA ALA A 19 -11.94 9.97 -10.33
C ALA A 19 -10.59 9.85 -9.60
N VAL A 20 -9.89 8.75 -9.77
CA VAL A 20 -8.49 8.55 -9.33
C VAL A 20 -7.60 8.57 -10.57
N VAL A 21 -7.28 9.79 -11.04
CA VAL A 21 -6.75 10.06 -12.38
C VAL A 21 -5.43 10.82 -12.30
N GLY A 22 -4.45 10.43 -13.11
CA GLY A 22 -3.17 11.13 -13.22
C GLY A 22 -2.46 11.27 -11.89
N GLY A 23 -2.15 12.50 -11.48
CA GLY A 23 -1.52 12.80 -10.19
C GLY A 23 -2.29 12.26 -8.97
N GLY A 24 -3.62 12.11 -9.06
CA GLY A 24 -4.43 11.46 -8.03
C GLY A 24 -4.09 9.97 -7.88
N LEU A 25 -3.87 9.26 -9.00
CA LEU A 25 -3.43 7.87 -8.97
C LEU A 25 -1.97 7.76 -8.53
N GLU A 26 -1.10 8.70 -8.92
CA GLU A 26 0.29 8.75 -8.47
C GLU A 26 0.38 8.93 -6.94
N LEU A 27 -0.46 9.81 -6.37
CA LEU A 27 -0.58 10.01 -4.92
C LEU A 27 -1.11 8.75 -4.22
N ALA A 28 -2.18 8.15 -4.75
CA ALA A 28 -2.72 6.90 -4.21
C ALA A 28 -1.68 5.78 -4.19
N ALA A 29 -0.88 5.66 -5.25
CA ALA A 29 0.20 4.67 -5.36
C ALA A 29 1.36 4.91 -4.37
N ALA A 30 1.52 6.13 -3.85
CA ALA A 30 2.49 6.44 -2.80
C ALA A 30 1.98 6.11 -1.38
N CYS A 31 0.70 5.78 -1.23
CA CYS A 31 0.11 5.39 0.05
C CYS A 31 0.25 3.88 0.28
N HIS A 32 0.35 3.47 1.54
CA HIS A 32 0.63 2.08 1.92
C HIS A 32 -0.58 1.15 1.76
N VAL A 33 -1.76 1.64 2.11
CA VAL A 33 -3.01 0.89 1.95
C VAL A 33 -4.02 1.75 1.20
N ARG A 34 -4.78 1.12 0.31
CA ARG A 34 -5.78 1.80 -0.52
C ARG A 34 -7.12 1.12 -0.37
N VAL A 35 -8.14 1.91 0.00
CA VAL A 35 -9.55 1.51 0.07
C VAL A 35 -10.27 2.21 -1.07
N ALA A 36 -10.92 1.48 -1.95
CA ALA A 36 -11.72 2.03 -3.03
C ALA A 36 -13.21 1.90 -2.72
N GLU A 37 -13.98 2.94 -3.01
CA GLU A 37 -15.43 2.85 -3.11
C GLU A 37 -15.83 2.37 -4.51
N LYS A 38 -17.02 1.80 -4.66
CA LYS A 38 -17.53 1.31 -5.96
C LYS A 38 -17.59 2.39 -7.05
N SER A 39 -17.68 3.66 -6.66
CA SER A 39 -17.63 4.80 -7.59
C SER A 39 -16.25 5.06 -8.20
N THR A 40 -15.20 4.42 -7.66
CA THR A 40 -13.81 4.66 -8.08
C THR A 40 -13.56 4.20 -9.50
N TYR A 41 -12.87 5.03 -10.28
CA TYR A 41 -12.26 4.63 -11.54
C TYR A 41 -10.84 5.19 -11.65
N TYR A 42 -9.99 4.47 -12.38
CA TYR A 42 -8.57 4.75 -12.51
C TYR A 42 -8.21 5.09 -13.95
N ALA A 43 -7.38 6.11 -14.16
CA ALA A 43 -6.87 6.49 -15.48
C ALA A 43 -5.51 7.17 -15.39
N LEU A 44 -4.73 7.02 -16.46
CA LEU A 44 -3.48 7.75 -16.70
C LEU A 44 -3.53 8.38 -18.09
N PRO A 45 -4.24 9.51 -18.26
CA PRO A 45 -4.45 10.13 -19.56
C PRO A 45 -3.28 11.00 -20.02
N GLU A 46 -2.14 10.95 -19.33
CA GLU A 46 -0.97 11.80 -19.61
C GLU A 46 -0.48 11.62 -21.05
N GLY A 47 -0.35 10.37 -21.54
CA GLY A 47 0.08 10.09 -22.89
C GLY A 47 -0.84 10.67 -23.93
N VAL A 48 -2.15 10.56 -23.74
CA VAL A 48 -3.18 11.15 -24.65
C VAL A 48 -3.14 12.68 -24.65
N ARG A 49 -2.64 13.27 -23.56
CA ARG A 49 -2.48 14.73 -23.40
C ARG A 49 -1.09 15.24 -23.82
N GLY A 50 -0.22 14.36 -24.33
CA GLY A 50 1.14 14.72 -24.78
C GLY A 50 2.11 15.01 -23.64
N ILE A 51 1.83 14.54 -22.42
CA ILE A 51 2.68 14.68 -21.25
C ILE A 51 3.01 13.31 -20.64
N TYR A 52 3.89 13.29 -19.65
CA TYR A 52 4.27 12.09 -18.91
C TYR A 52 3.99 12.27 -17.41
N VAL A 53 3.81 11.18 -16.68
CA VAL A 53 3.66 11.22 -15.22
C VAL A 53 4.93 11.77 -14.57
N GLY A 54 4.79 12.56 -13.52
CA GLY A 54 5.91 13.26 -12.87
C GLY A 54 5.92 13.20 -11.35
N GLY A 55 4.89 12.59 -10.73
CA GLY A 55 4.79 12.43 -9.29
C GLY A 55 5.34 11.10 -8.74
N GLY A 56 6.07 10.34 -9.57
CA GLY A 56 6.61 9.02 -9.22
C GLY A 56 5.73 7.84 -9.65
N GLY A 57 4.68 8.11 -10.42
CA GLY A 57 3.76 7.08 -10.91
C GLY A 57 4.42 6.04 -11.77
N SER A 58 5.39 6.43 -12.63
CA SER A 58 6.16 5.49 -13.46
C SER A 58 7.04 4.52 -12.66
N VAL A 59 7.32 4.82 -11.41
CA VAL A 59 8.07 3.94 -10.50
C VAL A 59 7.12 3.04 -9.71
N ARG A 60 6.05 3.61 -9.15
CA ARG A 60 5.15 2.94 -8.21
C ARG A 60 4.08 2.10 -8.90
N ILE A 61 3.40 2.67 -9.90
CA ILE A 61 2.24 2.01 -10.53
C ILE A 61 2.64 0.71 -11.25
N PRO A 62 3.75 0.62 -12.02
CA PRO A 62 4.18 -0.64 -12.62
C PRO A 62 4.48 -1.75 -11.59
N ARG A 63 4.90 -1.38 -10.37
CA ARG A 63 5.12 -2.34 -9.30
C ARG A 63 3.80 -2.89 -8.71
N LEU A 64 2.71 -2.16 -8.86
CA LEU A 64 1.38 -2.60 -8.44
C LEU A 64 0.70 -3.46 -9.50
N ILE A 65 0.70 -3.02 -10.76
CA ILE A 65 -0.14 -3.61 -11.82
C ILE A 65 0.64 -4.18 -13.00
N GLY A 66 1.95 -4.04 -13.01
CA GLY A 66 2.81 -4.38 -14.15
C GLY A 66 2.90 -3.27 -15.19
N ALA A 67 4.06 -3.17 -15.84
CA ALA A 67 4.34 -2.12 -16.82
C ALA A 67 3.40 -2.17 -18.03
N SER A 68 2.99 -3.37 -18.46
CA SER A 68 2.11 -3.54 -19.63
C SER A 68 0.74 -2.88 -19.44
N ARG A 69 0.13 -3.04 -18.24
CA ARG A 69 -1.15 -2.39 -17.96
C ARG A 69 -1.02 -0.87 -17.86
N MET A 70 0.05 -0.38 -17.26
CA MET A 70 0.30 1.06 -17.23
C MET A 70 0.52 1.64 -18.64
N MET A 71 1.24 0.93 -19.53
CA MET A 71 1.40 1.33 -20.93
C MET A 71 0.05 1.40 -21.65
N ASP A 72 -0.84 0.41 -21.47
CA ASP A 72 -2.18 0.44 -22.05
C ASP A 72 -2.97 1.66 -21.58
N MET A 73 -2.98 1.95 -20.27
CA MET A 73 -3.63 3.15 -19.73
C MET A 73 -3.10 4.45 -20.35
N MET A 74 -1.78 4.57 -20.47
CA MET A 74 -1.16 5.82 -20.95
C MET A 74 -1.23 5.98 -22.47
N LEU A 75 -1.10 4.91 -23.25
CA LEU A 75 -1.08 4.97 -24.70
C LEU A 75 -2.48 5.06 -25.30
N THR A 76 -3.44 4.35 -24.71
CA THR A 76 -4.81 4.26 -25.26
C THR A 76 -5.80 5.15 -24.53
N GLY A 77 -5.45 5.64 -23.33
CA GLY A 77 -6.38 6.34 -22.44
C GLY A 77 -7.38 5.41 -21.74
N ARG A 78 -7.10 4.10 -21.71
CA ARG A 78 -7.99 3.12 -21.06
C ARG A 78 -8.20 3.46 -19.59
N THR A 79 -9.44 3.31 -19.15
CA THR A 79 -9.85 3.42 -17.76
C THR A 79 -10.18 2.06 -17.19
N TYR A 80 -9.97 1.91 -15.88
CA TYR A 80 -10.36 0.72 -15.11
C TYR A 80 -11.33 1.11 -14.00
N GLY A 81 -12.36 0.29 -13.78
CA GLY A 81 -13.30 0.45 -12.68
C GLY A 81 -12.74 -0.02 -11.33
N ALA A 82 -13.57 0.10 -10.31
CA ALA A 82 -13.19 -0.24 -8.94
C ALA A 82 -12.86 -1.74 -8.76
N GLU A 83 -13.66 -2.62 -9.35
CA GLU A 83 -13.45 -4.08 -9.34
C GLU A 83 -12.17 -4.47 -10.08
N ASP A 84 -11.92 -3.88 -11.24
CA ASP A 84 -10.66 -4.08 -11.98
C ASP A 84 -9.47 -3.64 -11.13
N GLY A 85 -9.59 -2.45 -10.49
CA GLY A 85 -8.55 -1.92 -9.61
C GLY A 85 -8.23 -2.83 -8.44
N LEU A 86 -9.25 -3.44 -7.82
CA LEU A 86 -9.08 -4.44 -6.76
C LEU A 86 -8.36 -5.68 -7.31
N SER A 87 -8.82 -6.21 -8.45
CA SER A 87 -8.27 -7.45 -9.03
C SER A 87 -6.80 -7.32 -9.44
N MET A 88 -6.36 -6.14 -9.85
CA MET A 88 -4.99 -5.90 -10.32
C MET A 88 -4.06 -5.29 -9.26
N GLY A 89 -4.57 -4.91 -8.08
CA GLY A 89 -3.77 -4.39 -6.97
C GLY A 89 -3.66 -2.86 -6.90
N LEU A 90 -4.47 -2.10 -7.64
CA LEU A 90 -4.58 -0.64 -7.45
C LEU A 90 -5.25 -0.30 -6.12
N SER A 91 -6.16 -1.14 -5.63
CA SER A 91 -6.71 -1.08 -4.28
C SER A 91 -6.58 -2.41 -3.55
N HIS A 92 -6.67 -2.39 -2.21
CA HIS A 92 -6.63 -3.59 -1.36
C HIS A 92 -8.02 -3.96 -0.84
N TYR A 93 -8.91 -2.99 -0.78
CA TYR A 93 -10.28 -3.14 -0.29
C TYR A 93 -11.24 -2.43 -1.23
N LEU A 94 -12.41 -3.04 -1.43
CA LEU A 94 -13.53 -2.45 -2.15
C LEU A 94 -14.73 -2.39 -1.21
N VAL A 95 -15.34 -1.21 -1.10
CA VAL A 95 -16.49 -0.97 -0.21
C VAL A 95 -17.60 -0.21 -0.94
N GLU A 96 -18.78 -0.19 -0.36
CA GLU A 96 -19.90 0.59 -0.88
C GLU A 96 -19.58 2.09 -0.85
N ASN A 97 -20.26 2.85 -1.69
CA ASN A 97 -20.10 4.31 -1.76
C ASN A 97 -20.44 4.94 -0.42
N GLY A 98 -19.57 5.83 0.05
CA GLY A 98 -19.68 6.49 1.34
C GLY A 98 -19.13 5.69 2.53
N ALA A 99 -18.77 4.42 2.36
CA ALA A 99 -18.20 3.60 3.43
C ALA A 99 -16.66 3.64 3.51
N GLY A 100 -16.03 4.32 2.57
CA GLY A 100 -14.56 4.33 2.43
C GLY A 100 -13.86 4.92 3.64
N LEU A 101 -14.34 6.05 4.16
CA LEU A 101 -13.70 6.73 5.30
C LEU A 101 -13.74 5.87 6.58
N ASP A 102 -14.88 5.28 6.90
CA ASP A 102 -15.02 4.42 8.09
C ASP A 102 -14.09 3.21 7.99
N LYS A 103 -14.00 2.58 6.79
CA LYS A 103 -13.06 1.50 6.53
C LYS A 103 -11.61 1.96 6.65
N GLY A 104 -11.28 3.12 6.12
CA GLY A 104 -9.95 3.72 6.24
C GLY A 104 -9.55 3.95 7.71
N ILE A 105 -10.45 4.49 8.52
CA ILE A 105 -10.23 4.71 9.96
C ILE A 105 -10.06 3.37 10.70
N GLU A 106 -10.89 2.37 10.39
CA GLU A 106 -10.74 1.01 10.95
C GLU A 106 -9.33 0.46 10.70
N LEU A 107 -8.86 0.54 9.46
CA LEU A 107 -7.53 0.06 9.07
C LEU A 107 -6.41 0.89 9.71
N ALA A 108 -6.56 2.21 9.81
CA ALA A 108 -5.60 3.08 10.48
C ALA A 108 -5.45 2.71 11.97
N LYS A 109 -6.55 2.41 12.67
CA LYS A 109 -6.52 1.92 14.05
C LYS A 109 -5.79 0.58 14.18
N ARG A 110 -5.95 -0.32 13.22
CA ARG A 110 -5.20 -1.59 13.18
C ARG A 110 -3.70 -1.34 12.99
N CYS A 111 -3.31 -0.45 12.09
CA CYS A 111 -1.91 -0.07 11.90
C CYS A 111 -1.32 0.60 13.16
N ALA A 112 -2.09 1.47 13.82
CA ALA A 112 -1.67 2.14 15.05
C ALA A 112 -1.50 1.18 16.24
N ALA A 113 -2.15 0.02 16.21
CA ALA A 113 -2.00 -1.02 17.23
C ALA A 113 -0.69 -1.81 17.09
N ASN A 114 0.03 -1.71 15.97
CA ASN A 114 1.35 -2.32 15.80
C ASN A 114 2.42 -1.51 16.55
N THR A 115 3.57 -2.13 16.83
CA THR A 115 4.71 -1.35 17.33
C THR A 115 5.22 -0.39 16.25
N PRO A 116 5.68 0.83 16.59
CA PRO A 116 6.22 1.78 15.62
C PRO A 116 7.37 1.18 14.79
N MET A 117 8.23 0.38 15.40
CA MET A 117 9.36 -0.25 14.72
C MET A 117 8.90 -1.29 13.69
N THR A 118 7.84 -2.06 13.99
CA THR A 118 7.26 -3.01 13.03
C THR A 118 6.67 -2.27 11.83
N ASN A 119 5.91 -1.20 12.07
CA ASN A 119 5.39 -0.39 10.97
C ASN A 119 6.54 0.20 10.13
N TYR A 120 7.59 0.71 10.77
CA TYR A 120 8.76 1.22 10.07
C TYR A 120 9.41 0.13 9.18
N ALA A 121 9.65 -1.05 9.71
CA ALA A 121 10.25 -2.16 8.97
C ALA A 121 9.37 -2.55 7.75
N VAL A 122 8.06 -2.66 7.94
CA VAL A 122 7.12 -2.97 6.86
C VAL A 122 7.13 -1.89 5.77
N MET A 123 7.10 -0.62 6.14
CA MET A 123 7.04 0.50 5.19
C MET A 123 8.36 0.72 4.44
N HIS A 124 9.50 0.54 5.12
CA HIS A 124 10.80 0.95 4.58
C HIS A 124 11.68 -0.21 4.13
N ALA A 125 11.64 -1.36 4.79
CA ALA A 125 12.47 -2.50 4.41
C ALA A 125 11.79 -3.38 3.36
N LEU A 126 10.51 -3.72 3.53
CA LEU A 126 9.83 -4.65 2.63
C LEU A 126 9.85 -4.22 1.15
N PRO A 127 9.57 -2.95 0.78
CA PRO A 127 9.68 -2.53 -0.62
C PRO A 127 11.11 -2.63 -1.17
N ARG A 128 12.11 -2.33 -0.33
CA ARG A 128 13.53 -2.44 -0.73
C ARG A 128 13.98 -3.87 -0.91
N ILE A 129 13.51 -4.78 -0.05
CA ILE A 129 13.76 -6.22 -0.18
C ILE A 129 13.23 -6.75 -1.51
N ALA A 130 12.08 -6.26 -1.96
CA ALA A 130 11.51 -6.65 -3.25
C ALA A 130 12.32 -6.16 -4.47
N ASP A 131 13.14 -5.13 -4.32
CA ASP A 131 13.92 -4.50 -5.39
C ASP A 131 15.40 -4.97 -5.46
N ILE A 132 15.89 -5.73 -4.45
CA ILE A 132 17.29 -6.18 -4.39
C ILE A 132 17.44 -7.68 -4.66
N ASP A 133 18.67 -8.16 -4.76
CA ASP A 133 18.98 -9.57 -4.91
C ASP A 133 18.61 -10.39 -3.67
N ARG A 134 18.41 -11.70 -3.84
CA ARG A 134 17.98 -12.58 -2.74
C ARG A 134 18.91 -12.59 -1.52
N PRO A 135 20.25 -12.71 -1.66
CA PRO A 135 21.17 -12.64 -0.52
C PRO A 135 21.03 -11.34 0.29
N GLY A 136 21.00 -10.20 -0.40
CA GLY A 136 20.78 -8.90 0.21
C GLY A 136 19.41 -8.80 0.90
N GLY A 137 18.36 -9.33 0.26
CA GLY A 137 17.01 -9.40 0.82
C GLY A 137 16.96 -10.19 2.12
N TYR A 138 17.51 -11.40 2.17
CA TYR A 138 17.57 -12.22 3.40
C TYR A 138 18.38 -11.54 4.51
N MET A 139 19.47 -10.87 4.18
CA MET A 139 20.25 -10.14 5.17
C MET A 139 19.45 -8.96 5.74
N MET A 140 18.77 -8.19 4.90
CA MET A 140 17.92 -7.07 5.35
C MET A 140 16.75 -7.57 6.20
N GLU A 141 16.10 -8.67 5.80
CA GLU A 141 15.03 -9.30 6.58
C GLU A 141 15.52 -9.71 7.98
N ALA A 142 16.67 -10.41 8.05
CA ALA A 142 17.25 -10.83 9.34
C ALA A 142 17.56 -9.64 10.25
N LEU A 143 18.13 -8.55 9.70
CA LEU A 143 18.41 -7.34 10.46
C LEU A 143 17.13 -6.67 10.96
N MET A 144 16.11 -6.54 10.12
CA MET A 144 14.83 -5.94 10.52
C MET A 144 14.08 -6.79 11.54
N ALA A 145 14.11 -8.12 11.38
CA ALA A 145 13.55 -9.04 12.37
C ALA A 145 14.23 -8.90 13.73
N ALA A 146 15.56 -8.84 13.76
CA ALA A 146 16.32 -8.64 15.00
C ALA A 146 16.02 -7.28 15.66
N ILE A 147 16.01 -6.20 14.87
CA ILE A 147 15.74 -4.85 15.39
C ILE A 147 14.30 -4.74 15.91
N SER A 148 13.31 -5.22 15.14
CA SER A 148 11.90 -5.11 15.53
C SER A 148 11.54 -5.96 16.75
N SER A 149 12.20 -7.12 16.94
CA SER A 149 12.00 -7.98 18.11
C SER A 149 12.75 -7.53 19.36
N GLY A 150 13.68 -6.56 19.24
CA GLY A 150 14.52 -6.09 20.35
C GLY A 150 13.82 -5.18 21.36
N SER A 151 12.62 -4.67 21.08
CA SER A 151 11.89 -3.82 22.03
C SER A 151 11.19 -4.64 23.12
N GLU A 152 11.10 -4.08 24.34
CA GLU A 152 10.37 -4.70 25.45
C GLU A 152 8.90 -4.99 25.07
N GLU A 153 8.26 -4.08 24.35
CA GLU A 153 6.89 -4.27 23.87
C GLU A 153 6.77 -5.45 22.90
N ALA A 154 7.71 -5.59 21.95
CA ALA A 154 7.70 -6.70 21.00
C ALA A 154 7.93 -8.04 21.72
N GLN A 155 8.84 -8.08 22.71
CA GLN A 155 9.11 -9.25 23.52
C GLN A 155 7.90 -9.65 24.37
N ALA A 156 7.21 -8.67 24.98
CA ALA A 156 5.99 -8.94 25.74
C ALA A 156 4.88 -9.54 24.85
N ARG A 157 4.66 -8.97 23.66
CA ARG A 157 3.66 -9.48 22.70
C ARG A 157 4.02 -10.88 22.19
N LEU A 158 5.29 -11.15 21.92
CA LEU A 158 5.75 -12.48 21.53
C LEU A 158 5.53 -13.51 22.64
N LYS A 159 5.81 -13.16 23.90
CA LYS A 159 5.54 -14.00 25.07
C LYS A 159 4.06 -14.32 25.18
N ASP A 160 3.18 -13.33 25.07
CA ASP A 160 1.72 -13.53 25.09
C ASP A 160 1.24 -14.45 23.96
N PHE A 161 1.83 -14.33 22.78
CA PHE A 161 1.55 -15.22 21.66
C PHE A 161 1.98 -16.67 21.95
N LEU A 162 3.20 -16.88 22.44
CA LEU A 162 3.72 -18.22 22.78
C LEU A 162 2.94 -18.88 23.93
N GLU A 163 2.49 -18.10 24.91
CA GLU A 163 1.65 -18.56 26.02
C GLU A 163 0.15 -18.65 25.65
N LYS A 164 -0.19 -18.48 24.36
CA LYS A 164 -1.56 -18.55 23.83
C LYS A 164 -2.55 -17.53 24.45
N ARG A 165 -2.03 -16.44 25.01
CA ARG A 165 -2.83 -15.32 25.53
C ARG A 165 -3.18 -14.29 24.46
N ALA A 166 -2.42 -14.25 23.36
CA ALA A 166 -2.68 -13.34 22.25
C ALA A 166 -3.92 -13.76 21.46
N HIS A 167 -4.64 -12.77 20.94
CA HIS A 167 -5.75 -13.03 20.03
C HIS A 167 -5.24 -13.74 18.77
N LYS A 168 -5.87 -14.87 18.44
CA LYS A 168 -5.57 -15.57 17.18
C LYS A 168 -6.00 -14.72 15.98
N ALA A 169 -5.17 -14.72 14.93
CA ALA A 169 -5.60 -14.21 13.65
C ALA A 169 -6.77 -15.08 13.14
N LEU A 170 -7.97 -14.54 13.17
CA LEU A 170 -9.16 -15.24 12.69
C LEU A 170 -9.44 -14.82 11.24
N HIS A 171 -9.65 -15.79 10.37
CA HIS A 171 -10.22 -15.55 9.07
C HIS A 171 -11.69 -15.11 9.29
N LYS A 172 -11.97 -13.84 9.02
CA LYS A 172 -13.36 -13.36 8.92
C LYS A 172 -13.76 -13.54 7.46
N SER A 173 -14.58 -14.54 7.22
CA SER A 173 -15.28 -14.77 5.94
C SER A 173 -16.17 -13.58 5.58
#